data_dfd754892461fa47063e7eb13e59d33a
#
_entry.id   dfd754892461fa47063e7eb13e59d33a
#
_cell.length_a   1.000
_cell.length_b   1.000
_cell.length_c   1.000
_cell.angle_alpha   90.00
_cell.angle_beta   90.00
_cell.angle_gamma   90.00
#
_symmetry.space_group_name_H-M   'P 1'
#
loop_
_entity.id
_entity.type
_entity.pdbx_description
1 polymer ?
#
loop_
_entity_poly.entity_id
_entity_poly.type
_entity_poly.pdbx_seq_one_letter_code
_entity_poly.pdbx_strand_id
1 'polypeptide(L)' 'MAAQSVAEIYDRVEEFATLLAVAELHASGAWELEFTEEMRANFTRYGAHTHLSPAQKAKLERIAKY' A
#
# COMPACT_ATOMS: atom_id res chain seq x y z
N MET A 1 6.28 -4.74 16.02
CA MET A 1 7.29 -4.83 14.97
C MET A 1 7.42 -3.50 14.25
N ALA A 2 8.64 -3.17 13.86
CA ALA A 2 8.88 -1.90 13.18
C ALA A 2 8.35 -1.91 11.76
N ALA A 3 7.91 -0.76 11.29
CA ALA A 3 7.53 -0.61 9.89
C ALA A 3 8.76 -0.73 9.00
N GLN A 4 8.58 -1.28 7.81
CA GLN A 4 9.65 -1.42 6.83
C GLN A 4 9.32 -0.58 5.61
N SER A 5 10.35 -0.12 4.91
CA SER A 5 10.13 0.63 3.68
C SER A 5 9.73 -0.32 2.54
N VAL A 6 9.08 0.23 1.53
CA VAL A 6 8.73 -0.53 0.33
C VAL A 6 9.98 -1.20 -0.27
N ALA A 7 11.10 -0.48 -0.30
CA ALA A 7 12.35 -1.02 -0.83
C ALA A 7 12.86 -2.23 -0.05
N GLU A 8 12.54 -2.33 1.23
CA GLU A 8 12.95 -3.46 2.06
C GLU A 8 12.04 -4.66 1.89
N ILE A 9 10.74 -4.41 1.62
CA ILE A 9 9.73 -5.47 1.53
C ILE A 9 9.68 -6.08 0.12
N TYR A 10 9.82 -5.25 -0.90
CA TYR A 10 9.66 -5.67 -2.30
C TYR A 10 10.98 -5.54 -3.04
N ASP A 11 11.24 -6.47 -3.94
CA ASP A 11 12.44 -6.42 -4.79
C ASP A 11 12.39 -5.23 -5.74
N ARG A 12 11.20 -4.87 -6.18
CA ARG A 12 11.00 -3.75 -7.09
C ARG A 12 9.87 -2.86 -6.59
N VAL A 13 10.07 -1.57 -6.71
CA VAL A 13 9.03 -0.60 -6.31
C VAL A 13 7.75 -0.78 -7.13
N GLU A 14 7.87 -1.25 -8.36
CA GLU A 14 6.72 -1.50 -9.23
C GLU A 14 5.79 -2.57 -8.67
N GLU A 15 6.31 -3.51 -7.90
CA GLU A 15 5.46 -4.52 -7.25
C GLU A 15 4.50 -3.87 -6.26
N PHE A 16 5.00 -2.93 -5.48
CA PHE A 16 4.14 -2.21 -4.56
C PHE A 16 3.19 -1.28 -5.32
N ALA A 17 3.67 -0.61 -6.36
CA ALA A 17 2.84 0.26 -7.17
C ALA A 17 1.66 -0.52 -7.77
N THR A 18 1.90 -1.73 -8.25
CA THR A 18 0.86 -2.59 -8.80
C THR A 18 -0.13 -3.01 -7.72
N LEU A 19 0.37 -3.43 -6.56
CA LEU A 19 -0.48 -3.82 -5.45
C LEU A 19 -1.39 -2.68 -5.04
N LEU A 20 -0.83 -1.49 -4.91
CA LEU A 20 -1.60 -0.30 -4.52
C LEU A 20 -2.65 0.05 -5.56
N ALA A 21 -2.29 -0.02 -6.85
CA ALA A 21 -3.24 0.27 -7.94
C ALA A 21 -4.40 -0.71 -7.93
N VAL A 22 -4.14 -2.00 -7.71
CA VAL A 22 -5.19 -3.01 -7.63
C VAL A 22 -6.06 -2.77 -6.40
N ALA A 23 -5.45 -2.43 -5.27
CA ALA A 23 -6.20 -2.12 -4.06
C ALA A 23 -7.10 -0.90 -4.26
N GLU A 24 -6.60 0.13 -4.94
CA GLU A 24 -7.40 1.31 -5.25
C GLU A 24 -8.62 0.96 -6.11
N LEU A 25 -8.40 0.07 -7.06
CA LEU A 25 -9.46 -0.37 -7.96
C LEU A 25 -10.53 -1.17 -7.24
N HIS A 26 -10.13 -1.99 -6.28
CA HIS A 26 -11.04 -2.86 -5.53
C HIS A 26 -11.61 -2.23 -4.27
N ALA A 27 -11.09 -1.08 -3.83
CA ALA A 27 -11.52 -0.44 -2.60
C ALA A 27 -13.01 -0.11 -2.67
N SER A 28 -13.74 -0.43 -1.61
CA SER A 28 -15.16 -0.12 -1.50
C SER A 28 -15.45 0.35 -0.08
N GLY A 29 -16.39 1.28 0.03
CA GLY A 29 -16.71 1.88 1.32
C GLY A 29 -15.73 2.96 1.72
N ALA A 30 -16.16 3.85 2.61
CA ALA A 30 -15.39 5.03 2.99
C ALA A 30 -14.04 4.66 3.59
N TRP A 31 -14.01 3.62 4.42
CA TRP A 31 -12.78 3.24 5.11
C TRP A 31 -11.68 2.79 4.16
N GLU A 32 -12.02 1.90 3.22
CA GLU A 32 -11.03 1.40 2.26
C GLU A 32 -10.58 2.49 1.30
N LEU A 33 -11.49 3.35 0.89
CA LEU A 33 -11.15 4.46 0.01
C LEU A 33 -10.20 5.43 0.70
N GLU A 34 -10.46 5.78 1.96
CA GLU A 34 -9.57 6.65 2.73
C GLU A 34 -8.20 6.01 2.92
N PHE A 35 -8.18 4.73 3.25
CA PHE A 35 -6.94 4.01 3.49
C PHE A 35 -6.06 3.99 2.23
N THR A 36 -6.65 3.65 1.09
CA THR A 36 -5.89 3.60 -0.16
C THR A 36 -5.46 4.99 -0.61
N GLU A 37 -6.26 6.03 -0.36
CA GLU A 37 -5.88 7.40 -0.65
C GLU A 37 -4.66 7.83 0.16
N GLU A 38 -4.64 7.50 1.46
CA GLU A 38 -3.49 7.81 2.31
C GLU A 38 -2.25 7.07 1.85
N MET A 39 -2.40 5.81 1.49
CA MET A 39 -1.27 5.01 0.99
C MET A 39 -0.74 5.60 -0.31
N ARG A 40 -1.63 6.04 -1.19
CA ARG A 40 -1.24 6.68 -2.46
C ARG A 40 -0.50 7.99 -2.20
N ALA A 41 -1.01 8.81 -1.29
CA ALA A 41 -0.37 10.07 -0.95
C ALA A 41 1.04 9.85 -0.41
N ASN A 42 1.19 8.88 0.48
CA ASN A 42 2.49 8.54 1.06
C ASN A 42 3.44 8.02 -0.02
N PHE A 43 2.95 7.17 -0.89
CA PHE A 43 3.76 6.59 -1.96
C PHE A 43 4.20 7.66 -2.96
N THR A 44 3.30 8.58 -3.29
CA THR A 44 3.62 9.69 -4.18
C THR A 44 4.72 10.58 -3.57
N ARG A 45 4.66 10.77 -2.26
CA ARG A 45 5.59 11.64 -1.54
C ARG A 45 6.94 10.97 -1.29
N TYR A 46 6.94 9.70 -0.89
CA TYR A 46 8.15 9.03 -0.41
C TYR A 46 8.67 7.94 -1.36
N GLY A 47 7.86 7.52 -2.34
CA GLY A 47 8.27 6.49 -3.28
C GLY A 47 8.70 5.21 -2.58
N ALA A 48 9.86 4.69 -2.94
CA ALA A 48 10.39 3.45 -2.36
C ALA A 48 10.71 3.57 -0.87
N HIS A 49 10.74 4.79 -0.35
CA HIS A 49 10.98 5.03 1.08
C HIS A 49 9.70 5.07 1.91
N THR A 50 8.54 4.82 1.28
CA THR A 50 7.27 4.70 2.00
C THR A 50 7.37 3.56 3.01
N HIS A 51 7.00 3.84 4.26
CA HIS A 51 7.03 2.83 5.31
C HIS A 51 5.68 2.15 5.44
N LEU A 52 5.71 0.83 5.60
CA LEU A 52 4.51 0.03 5.80
C LEU A 52 4.66 -0.79 7.07
N SER A 53 3.64 -0.72 7.93
CA SER A 53 3.57 -1.66 9.05
C SER A 53 3.06 -3.01 8.51
N PRO A 54 3.32 -4.12 9.22
CA PRO A 54 2.77 -5.41 8.81
C PRO A 54 1.24 -5.39 8.67
N ALA A 55 0.57 -4.63 9.53
CA ALA A 55 -0.89 -4.49 9.47
C ALA A 55 -1.33 -3.76 8.20
N GLN A 56 -0.63 -2.70 7.83
CA GLN A 56 -0.95 -1.94 6.61
C GLN A 56 -0.74 -2.78 5.37
N LYS A 57 0.36 -3.52 5.33
CA LYS A 57 0.66 -4.42 4.21
C LYS A 57 -0.42 -5.48 4.06
N ALA A 58 -0.82 -6.11 5.18
CA ALA A 58 -1.87 -7.11 5.18
C ALA A 58 -3.20 -6.55 4.69
N LYS A 59 -3.55 -5.33 5.10
CA LYS A 59 -4.78 -4.68 4.68
C LYS A 59 -4.79 -4.40 3.19
N LEU A 60 -3.68 -3.90 2.65
CA LEU A 60 -3.56 -3.66 1.22
C LEU A 60 -3.73 -4.95 0.42
N GLU A 61 -3.07 -6.01 0.85
CA GLU A 61 -3.17 -7.30 0.18
C GLU A 61 -4.59 -7.85 0.23
N ARG A 62 -5.28 -7.63 1.35
CA ARG A 62 -6.66 -8.07 1.50
C ARG A 62 -7.60 -7.32 0.55
N ILE A 63 -7.45 -6.00 0.48
CA ILE A 63 -8.27 -5.18 -0.41
C ILE A 63 -8.00 -5.54 -1.87
N ALA A 64 -6.74 -5.74 -2.22
CA ALA A 64 -6.35 -6.07 -3.59
C ALA A 64 -6.90 -7.43 -4.04
N LYS A 65 -7.15 -8.34 -3.10
CA LYS A 65 -7.68 -9.66 -3.42
C LYS A 65 -9.14 -9.64 -3.87
N TYR A 66 -9.87 -8.68 -3.43
CA TYR A 66 -11.29 -8.56 -3.71
C TYR A 66 -11.55 -7.39 -4.63
#